data_14d9b143d547447842f9cc2d12b0d145
#
_entry.id   14d9b143d547447842f9cc2d12b0d145
#
_cell.length_a   1.000
_cell.length_b   1.000
_cell.length_c   1.000
_cell.angle_alpha   90.00
_cell.angle_beta   90.00
_cell.angle_gamma   90.00
#
_symmetry.space_group_name_H-M   'P 1'
#
loop_
_entity.id
_entity.type
_entity.pdbx_description
1 polymer ?
#
loop_
_entity_poly.entity_id
_entity_poly.type
_entity_poly.pdbx_seq_one_letter_code
_entity_poly.pdbx_strand_id
1 'polypeptide(L)'
;SWYNSYIYSLRQEIIAAFAQVFPEVLGAYEKIRFKGLDYESAHVYGQEAADFFTVLENGVLYQVFMNDGLMTGIFLDQHEVRGSLVDGLAMGKSLLNMFSYTAAFSVAAAMGGASETTSVDLAKRSRELSEAHFYANGLSLDHHRLIVMDVFEYFKYAKRKGLSYDVIVLDPPSFARNKKQTFSVAKDYHKLISQSLEILNPGGIIIASTNAANVSRQKFTEQINKGFAGRKYQILNKYGLPADFVYNEKDESSNYLKVITMKVSK
;
A
#
# COMPACT_ATOMS: atom_id res chain seq x y z
N SER A 1 14.00 8.76 -8.65
CA SER A 1 13.00 9.83 -8.51
C SER A 1 13.63 11.15 -8.16
N TRP A 2 13.18 12.24 -8.77
CA TRP A 2 13.66 13.60 -8.60
C TRP A 2 12.68 14.39 -7.75
N TYR A 3 13.12 14.90 -6.61
CA TYR A 3 12.26 15.62 -5.66
C TYR A 3 12.40 17.15 -5.69
N ASN A 4 13.43 17.66 -6.38
CA ASN A 4 13.62 19.10 -6.60
C ASN A 4 14.35 19.40 -7.91
N SER A 5 14.19 20.63 -8.41
CA SER A 5 14.75 21.08 -9.69
C SER A 5 16.28 21.20 -9.68
N TYR A 6 16.89 21.50 -8.53
CA TYR A 6 18.34 21.61 -8.43
C TYR A 6 19.02 20.23 -8.65
N ILE A 7 18.57 19.19 -7.95
CA ILE A 7 19.12 17.84 -8.17
C ILE A 7 18.80 17.35 -9.60
N TYR A 8 17.62 17.70 -10.13
CA TYR A 8 17.27 17.38 -11.50
C TYR A 8 18.19 18.08 -12.54
N SER A 9 18.73 19.27 -12.26
CA SER A 9 19.67 19.92 -13.17
C SER A 9 20.98 19.15 -13.36
N LEU A 10 21.31 18.25 -12.41
CA LEU A 10 22.48 17.35 -12.44
C LEU A 10 22.11 15.95 -12.95
N ARG A 11 20.93 15.76 -13.57
CA ARG A 11 20.43 14.43 -13.87
C ARG A 11 21.30 13.64 -14.83
N GLN A 12 21.92 14.30 -15.80
CA GLN A 12 22.75 13.60 -16.79
C GLN A 12 24.00 12.98 -16.14
N GLU A 13 24.67 13.74 -15.28
CA GLU A 13 25.83 13.27 -14.52
C GLU A 13 25.44 12.14 -13.55
N ILE A 14 24.29 12.28 -12.88
CA ILE A 14 23.78 11.25 -11.94
C ILE A 14 23.41 9.98 -12.70
N ILE A 15 22.72 10.07 -13.86
CA ILE A 15 22.35 8.93 -14.67
C ILE A 15 23.60 8.24 -15.23
N ALA A 16 24.60 9.01 -15.71
CA ALA A 16 25.87 8.45 -16.21
C ALA A 16 26.63 7.72 -15.09
N ALA A 17 26.72 8.32 -13.91
CA ALA A 17 27.34 7.69 -12.75
C ALA A 17 26.58 6.42 -12.32
N PHE A 18 25.25 6.45 -12.32
CA PHE A 18 24.42 5.27 -12.01
C PHE A 18 24.66 4.12 -13.00
N ALA A 19 24.67 4.40 -14.29
CA ALA A 19 24.93 3.40 -15.32
C ALA A 19 26.35 2.80 -15.22
N GLN A 20 27.31 3.59 -14.77
CA GLN A 20 28.68 3.12 -14.54
C GLN A 20 28.81 2.24 -13.29
N VAL A 21 28.10 2.58 -12.20
CA VAL A 21 28.14 1.86 -10.93
C VAL A 21 27.34 0.56 -10.98
N PHE A 22 26.25 0.53 -11.76
CA PHE A 22 25.32 -0.60 -11.90
C PHE A 22 25.21 -1.05 -13.36
N PRO A 23 26.27 -1.61 -13.96
CA PRO A 23 26.28 -1.98 -15.38
C PRO A 23 25.32 -3.13 -15.72
N GLU A 24 24.86 -3.89 -14.71
CA GLU A 24 23.86 -4.97 -14.85
C GLU A 24 22.43 -4.45 -15.07
N VAL A 25 22.15 -3.17 -14.82
CA VAL A 25 20.83 -2.58 -15.02
C VAL A 25 20.57 -2.38 -16.50
N LEU A 26 19.60 -3.11 -17.04
CA LEU A 26 19.29 -3.13 -18.47
C LEU A 26 18.65 -1.84 -18.97
N GLY A 27 17.88 -1.13 -18.13
CA GLY A 27 17.22 0.11 -18.50
C GLY A 27 16.76 0.89 -17.27
N ALA A 28 16.55 2.19 -17.42
CA ALA A 28 16.13 3.05 -16.33
C ALA A 28 15.05 4.06 -16.74
N TYR A 29 14.22 4.38 -15.77
CA TYR A 29 13.15 5.38 -15.88
C TYR A 29 13.31 6.42 -14.79
N GLU A 30 13.07 7.69 -15.15
CA GLU A 30 12.98 8.77 -14.17
C GLU A 30 11.53 9.03 -13.73
N LYS A 31 11.37 9.51 -12.50
CA LYS A 31 10.09 9.94 -11.93
C LYS A 31 10.24 11.35 -11.39
N ILE A 32 9.36 12.25 -11.84
CA ILE A 32 9.39 13.66 -11.51
C ILE A 32 8.43 13.93 -10.35
N ARG A 33 8.96 14.33 -9.20
CA ARG A 33 8.17 14.60 -7.98
C ARG A 33 8.24 16.06 -7.53
N PHE A 34 8.52 16.96 -8.45
CA PHE A 34 8.49 18.41 -8.26
C PHE A 34 7.71 19.08 -9.41
N LYS A 35 7.31 20.33 -9.22
CA LYS A 35 6.54 21.08 -10.23
C LYS A 35 7.45 21.76 -11.25
N GLY A 36 6.95 21.96 -12.47
CA GLY A 36 7.61 22.74 -13.51
C GLY A 36 7.98 21.96 -14.77
N LEU A 37 7.71 20.65 -14.80
CA LEU A 37 7.77 19.84 -16.01
C LEU A 37 6.38 19.34 -16.39
N ASP A 38 6.17 19.04 -17.65
CA ASP A 38 4.91 18.60 -18.26
C ASP A 38 4.74 17.08 -18.30
N TYR A 39 5.72 16.34 -17.74
CA TYR A 39 5.67 14.87 -17.64
C TYR A 39 6.04 14.40 -16.23
N GLU A 40 5.57 13.22 -15.86
CA GLU A 40 5.81 12.59 -14.56
C GLU A 40 6.81 11.44 -14.60
N SER A 41 6.97 10.82 -15.78
CA SER A 41 7.84 9.65 -15.99
C SER A 41 8.39 9.66 -17.40
N ALA A 42 9.65 9.22 -17.56
CA ALA A 42 10.27 9.01 -18.86
C ALA A 42 11.35 7.92 -18.79
N HIS A 43 11.56 7.21 -19.91
CA HIS A 43 12.72 6.36 -20.10
C HIS A 43 13.98 7.23 -20.26
N VAL A 44 15.09 6.85 -19.62
CA VAL A 44 16.33 7.67 -19.60
C VAL A 44 17.55 7.00 -20.23
N TYR A 45 17.67 5.69 -20.16
CA TYR A 45 18.70 4.93 -20.89
C TYR A 45 18.40 3.43 -20.93
N GLY A 46 19.15 2.71 -21.79
CA GLY A 46 19.12 1.25 -21.90
C GLY A 46 17.88 0.71 -22.61
N GLN A 47 17.49 -0.49 -22.26
CA GLN A 47 16.31 -1.15 -22.84
C GLN A 47 15.03 -0.53 -22.30
N GLU A 48 14.11 -0.20 -23.18
CA GLU A 48 12.77 0.20 -22.78
C GLU A 48 11.95 -1.01 -22.31
N ALA A 49 11.28 -0.88 -21.18
CA ALA A 49 10.41 -1.93 -20.68
C ALA A 49 9.13 -2.02 -21.54
N ALA A 50 8.55 -3.20 -21.63
CA ALA A 50 7.19 -3.36 -22.17
C ALA A 50 6.18 -2.52 -21.33
N ASP A 51 4.95 -2.35 -21.85
CA ASP A 51 3.90 -1.62 -21.15
C ASP A 51 3.71 -2.11 -19.71
N PHE A 52 3.88 -3.41 -19.49
CA PHE A 52 4.02 -4.03 -18.17
C PHE A 52 4.92 -5.27 -18.25
N PHE A 53 5.46 -5.65 -17.12
CA PHE A 53 6.06 -6.97 -16.88
C PHE A 53 5.67 -7.47 -15.49
N THR A 54 5.88 -8.75 -15.22
CA THR A 54 5.55 -9.33 -13.91
C THR A 54 6.80 -9.51 -13.06
N VAL A 55 6.64 -9.24 -11.77
CA VAL A 55 7.61 -9.60 -10.72
C VAL A 55 7.01 -10.65 -9.81
N LEU A 56 7.84 -11.54 -9.30
CA LEU A 56 7.46 -12.57 -8.34
C LEU A 56 7.84 -12.12 -6.92
N GLU A 57 6.86 -12.02 -6.04
CA GLU A 57 7.07 -11.69 -4.62
C GLU A 57 6.29 -12.68 -3.75
N ASN A 58 6.96 -13.40 -2.86
CA ASN A 58 6.35 -14.41 -1.99
C ASN A 58 5.52 -15.47 -2.75
N GLY A 59 5.92 -15.84 -3.96
CA GLY A 59 5.19 -16.76 -4.82
C GLY A 59 3.97 -16.18 -5.54
N VAL A 60 3.73 -14.88 -5.44
CA VAL A 60 2.62 -14.15 -6.08
C VAL A 60 3.16 -13.27 -7.21
N LEU A 61 2.47 -13.28 -8.36
CA LEU A 61 2.81 -12.46 -9.52
C LEU A 61 2.15 -11.09 -9.42
N TYR A 62 2.94 -10.03 -9.60
CA TYR A 62 2.46 -8.65 -9.65
C TYR A 62 2.90 -7.97 -10.93
N GLN A 63 2.01 -7.23 -11.57
CA GLN A 63 2.35 -6.44 -12.75
C GLN A 63 3.00 -5.11 -12.35
N VAL A 64 4.08 -4.77 -13.03
CA VAL A 64 4.85 -3.54 -12.86
C VAL A 64 4.79 -2.72 -14.14
N PHE A 65 4.57 -1.43 -13.99
CA PHE A 65 4.36 -0.45 -15.06
C PHE A 65 5.42 0.65 -14.93
N MET A 66 6.56 0.51 -15.61
CA MET A 66 7.69 1.43 -15.41
C MET A 66 7.41 2.84 -15.88
N ASN A 67 6.64 3.02 -16.95
CA ASN A 67 6.36 4.34 -17.54
C ASN A 67 4.92 4.82 -17.33
N ASP A 68 4.29 4.43 -16.23
CA ASP A 68 2.91 4.77 -15.90
C ASP A 68 2.83 5.80 -14.76
N GLY A 69 3.14 7.08 -15.07
CA GLY A 69 3.16 8.15 -14.08
C GLY A 69 4.15 7.90 -12.94
N LEU A 70 3.83 8.39 -11.75
CA LEU A 70 4.73 8.32 -10.59
C LEU A 70 4.78 6.96 -9.90
N MET A 71 3.79 6.11 -10.11
CA MET A 71 3.63 4.83 -9.43
C MET A 71 3.98 3.69 -10.39
N THR A 72 4.43 2.56 -9.86
CA THR A 72 4.95 1.45 -10.67
C THR A 72 4.17 0.13 -10.49
N GLY A 73 3.01 0.15 -9.88
CA GLY A 73 2.14 -1.03 -9.74
C GLY A 73 2.19 -1.70 -8.37
N ILE A 74 3.33 -1.72 -7.70
CA ILE A 74 3.49 -2.32 -6.37
C ILE A 74 4.45 -1.49 -5.51
N PHE A 75 4.23 -1.48 -4.20
CA PHE A 75 5.14 -0.92 -3.20
C PHE A 75 5.94 -2.06 -2.55
N LEU A 76 7.20 -2.21 -2.92
CA LEU A 76 8.04 -3.33 -2.51
C LEU A 76 8.36 -3.34 -1.01
N ASP A 77 8.36 -2.19 -0.36
CA ASP A 77 8.65 -2.03 1.07
C ASP A 77 7.65 -2.75 2.01
N GLN A 78 6.52 -3.22 1.47
CA GLN A 78 5.51 -3.97 2.24
C GLN A 78 5.47 -5.48 1.92
N HIS A 79 6.51 -6.03 1.29
CA HIS A 79 6.52 -7.44 0.88
C HIS A 79 6.41 -8.42 2.07
N GLU A 80 7.02 -8.10 3.23
CA GLU A 80 6.90 -8.93 4.44
C GLU A 80 5.46 -8.95 4.98
N VAL A 81 4.76 -7.81 4.92
CA VAL A 81 3.36 -7.73 5.35
C VAL A 81 2.47 -8.55 4.42
N ARG A 82 2.68 -8.45 3.10
CA ARG A 82 1.98 -9.30 2.12
C ARG A 82 2.34 -10.77 2.29
N GLY A 83 3.60 -11.08 2.60
CA GLY A 83 4.06 -12.44 2.92
C GLY A 83 3.22 -13.07 4.03
N SER A 84 2.92 -12.34 5.10
CA SER A 84 2.07 -12.85 6.18
C SER A 84 0.64 -13.23 5.73
N LEU A 85 0.11 -12.55 4.72
CA LEU A 85 -1.18 -12.87 4.12
C LEU A 85 -1.10 -14.13 3.25
N VAL A 86 -0.01 -14.26 2.46
CA VAL A 86 0.28 -15.49 1.69
C VAL A 86 0.45 -16.68 2.63
N ASP A 87 1.09 -16.50 3.77
CA ASP A 87 1.28 -17.53 4.82
C ASP A 87 -0.01 -17.87 5.61
N GLY A 88 -1.15 -17.32 5.18
CA GLY A 88 -2.47 -17.74 5.67
C GLY A 88 -3.04 -16.90 6.82
N LEU A 89 -2.55 -15.69 7.11
CA LEU A 89 -3.14 -14.81 8.13
C LEU A 89 -4.65 -14.60 7.91
N ALA A 90 -5.09 -14.58 6.65
CA ALA A 90 -6.48 -14.44 6.24
C ALA A 90 -7.11 -15.73 5.70
N MET A 91 -6.51 -16.91 5.92
CA MET A 91 -7.02 -18.19 5.42
C MET A 91 -8.44 -18.45 5.91
N GLY A 92 -9.37 -18.75 4.98
CA GLY A 92 -10.78 -18.99 5.25
C GLY A 92 -11.57 -17.77 5.74
N LYS A 93 -11.01 -16.56 5.67
CA LYS A 93 -11.58 -15.33 6.20
C LYS A 93 -11.93 -14.34 5.09
N SER A 94 -12.84 -13.41 5.42
CA SER A 94 -13.11 -12.24 4.60
C SER A 94 -12.10 -11.13 4.87
N LEU A 95 -11.56 -10.52 3.80
CA LEU A 95 -10.60 -9.42 3.91
C LEU A 95 -11.11 -8.15 3.22
N LEU A 96 -11.02 -7.01 3.91
CA LEU A 96 -11.24 -5.67 3.36
C LEU A 96 -9.90 -4.94 3.24
N ASN A 97 -9.56 -4.52 2.02
CA ASN A 97 -8.36 -3.74 1.71
C ASN A 97 -8.77 -2.32 1.34
N MET A 98 -8.44 -1.37 2.22
CA MET A 98 -8.75 0.04 2.06
C MET A 98 -7.54 0.82 1.53
N PHE A 99 -7.76 1.77 0.61
CA PHE A 99 -6.71 2.43 -0.18
C PHE A 99 -5.93 1.41 -1.00
N SER A 100 -6.68 0.53 -1.67
CA SER A 100 -6.13 -0.72 -2.19
C SER A 100 -5.17 -0.57 -3.37
N TYR A 101 -5.13 0.58 -4.02
CA TYR A 101 -4.33 0.84 -5.22
C TYR A 101 -4.51 -0.28 -6.26
N THR A 102 -3.53 -1.16 -6.45
CA THR A 102 -3.57 -2.31 -7.36
C THR A 102 -4.03 -3.61 -6.69
N ALA A 103 -4.63 -3.53 -5.51
CA ALA A 103 -5.11 -4.65 -4.70
C ALA A 103 -4.04 -5.68 -4.29
N ALA A 104 -2.75 -5.31 -4.22
CA ALA A 104 -1.67 -6.25 -3.92
C ALA A 104 -1.87 -7.02 -2.60
N PHE A 105 -2.39 -6.39 -1.53
CA PHE A 105 -2.75 -7.08 -0.29
C PHE A 105 -3.90 -8.07 -0.47
N SER A 106 -4.89 -7.73 -1.30
CA SER A 106 -6.03 -8.61 -1.57
C SER A 106 -5.62 -9.83 -2.37
N VAL A 107 -4.74 -9.65 -3.36
CA VAL A 107 -4.17 -10.75 -4.16
C VAL A 107 -3.33 -11.68 -3.27
N ALA A 108 -2.45 -11.11 -2.43
CA ALA A 108 -1.67 -11.88 -1.44
C ALA A 108 -2.58 -12.69 -0.50
N ALA A 109 -3.67 -12.08 0.01
CA ALA A 109 -4.62 -12.77 0.86
C ALA A 109 -5.38 -13.89 0.11
N ALA A 110 -5.81 -13.64 -1.13
CA ALA A 110 -6.47 -14.63 -1.96
C ALA A 110 -5.57 -15.84 -2.24
N MET A 111 -4.29 -15.61 -2.59
CA MET A 111 -3.28 -16.64 -2.76
C MET A 111 -3.01 -17.41 -1.46
N GLY A 112 -3.09 -16.76 -0.30
CA GLY A 112 -3.01 -17.36 1.03
C GLY A 112 -4.31 -17.97 1.55
N GLY A 113 -5.33 -18.15 0.68
CA GLY A 113 -6.55 -18.88 0.99
C GLY A 113 -7.65 -18.06 1.68
N ALA A 114 -7.66 -16.72 1.57
CA ALA A 114 -8.82 -15.93 1.99
C ALA A 114 -10.08 -16.36 1.24
N SER A 115 -11.22 -16.48 1.94
CA SER A 115 -12.48 -16.90 1.33
C SER A 115 -13.06 -15.85 0.39
N GLU A 116 -12.88 -14.59 0.72
CA GLU A 116 -13.28 -13.45 -0.12
C GLU A 116 -12.42 -12.22 0.18
N THR A 117 -12.28 -11.34 -0.80
CA THR A 117 -11.64 -10.05 -0.61
C THR A 117 -12.49 -8.91 -1.18
N THR A 118 -12.42 -7.77 -0.54
CA THR A 118 -13.00 -6.51 -1.04
C THR A 118 -11.91 -5.45 -1.06
N SER A 119 -11.60 -4.93 -2.23
CA SER A 119 -10.62 -3.86 -2.44
C SER A 119 -11.35 -2.56 -2.71
N VAL A 120 -11.01 -1.49 -2.00
CA VAL A 120 -11.63 -0.17 -2.13
C VAL A 120 -10.58 0.88 -2.42
N ASP A 121 -10.71 1.56 -3.54
CA ASP A 121 -9.87 2.70 -3.92
C ASP A 121 -10.70 3.76 -4.65
N LEU A 122 -10.29 5.03 -4.55
CA LEU A 122 -10.98 6.14 -5.18
C LEU A 122 -10.66 6.26 -6.68
N ALA A 123 -9.46 5.84 -7.09
CA ALA A 123 -8.99 5.97 -8.46
C ALA A 123 -9.67 4.93 -9.37
N LYS A 124 -10.34 5.40 -10.43
CA LYS A 124 -10.99 4.49 -11.40
C LYS A 124 -10.01 3.49 -12.02
N ARG A 125 -8.78 3.94 -12.30
CA ARG A 125 -7.72 3.12 -12.87
C ARG A 125 -7.27 1.98 -11.94
N SER A 126 -7.39 2.14 -10.64
CA SER A 126 -7.07 1.08 -9.66
C SER A 126 -7.81 -0.21 -9.94
N ARG A 127 -9.02 -0.15 -10.49
CA ARG A 127 -9.82 -1.33 -10.80
C ARG A 127 -9.15 -2.19 -11.88
N GLU A 128 -8.79 -1.61 -13.02
CA GLU A 128 -8.15 -2.32 -14.14
C GLU A 128 -6.81 -2.95 -13.72
N LEU A 129 -5.99 -2.18 -12.99
CA LEU A 129 -4.72 -2.66 -12.46
C LEU A 129 -4.89 -3.80 -11.44
N SER A 130 -5.94 -3.72 -10.62
CA SER A 130 -6.28 -4.78 -9.66
C SER A 130 -6.73 -6.05 -10.39
N GLU A 131 -7.63 -5.95 -11.38
CA GLU A 131 -8.07 -7.08 -12.21
C GLU A 131 -6.86 -7.80 -12.84
N ALA A 132 -5.91 -7.04 -13.38
CA ALA A 132 -4.70 -7.58 -13.96
C ALA A 132 -3.85 -8.40 -12.96
N HIS A 133 -3.75 -7.96 -11.70
CA HIS A 133 -3.05 -8.70 -10.65
C HIS A 133 -3.77 -10.00 -10.27
N PHE A 134 -5.10 -10.02 -10.16
CA PHE A 134 -5.85 -11.25 -9.91
C PHE A 134 -5.67 -12.25 -11.06
N TYR A 135 -5.84 -11.81 -12.30
CA TYR A 135 -5.71 -12.68 -13.48
C TYR A 135 -4.29 -13.19 -13.68
N ALA A 136 -3.25 -12.40 -13.37
CA ALA A 136 -1.86 -12.85 -13.43
C ALA A 136 -1.58 -14.07 -12.53
N ASN A 137 -2.38 -14.26 -11.47
CA ASN A 137 -2.29 -15.38 -10.54
C ASN A 137 -3.35 -16.46 -10.78
N GLY A 138 -4.09 -16.43 -11.90
CA GLY A 138 -5.14 -17.37 -12.21
C GLY A 138 -6.38 -17.28 -11.29
N LEU A 139 -6.54 -16.17 -10.57
CA LEU A 139 -7.67 -15.95 -9.68
C LEU A 139 -8.86 -15.35 -10.45
N SER A 140 -10.06 -15.92 -10.29
CA SER A 140 -11.30 -15.31 -10.76
C SER A 140 -11.74 -14.20 -9.81
N LEU A 141 -12.63 -13.31 -10.27
CA LEU A 141 -13.21 -12.25 -9.43
C LEU A 141 -14.54 -12.64 -8.76
N ASP A 142 -14.96 -13.91 -8.80
CA ASP A 142 -16.25 -14.35 -8.26
C ASP A 142 -16.39 -14.08 -6.75
N HIS A 143 -15.27 -14.18 -6.01
CA HIS A 143 -15.19 -13.91 -4.59
C HIS A 143 -14.34 -12.68 -4.24
N HIS A 144 -13.93 -11.89 -5.25
CA HIS A 144 -13.02 -10.76 -5.09
C HIS A 144 -13.62 -9.49 -5.69
N ARG A 145 -14.08 -8.59 -4.81
CA ARG A 145 -14.78 -7.36 -5.21
C ARG A 145 -13.81 -6.19 -5.35
N LEU A 146 -13.88 -5.48 -6.47
CA LEU A 146 -13.09 -4.28 -6.75
C LEU A 146 -14.04 -3.07 -6.83
N ILE A 147 -13.93 -2.16 -5.86
CA ILE A 147 -14.88 -1.07 -5.64
C ILE A 147 -14.18 0.27 -5.80
N VAL A 148 -14.65 1.06 -6.75
CA VAL A 148 -14.20 2.45 -6.95
C VAL A 148 -15.07 3.36 -6.09
N MET A 149 -14.57 3.72 -4.91
CA MET A 149 -15.30 4.55 -3.94
C MET A 149 -14.31 5.23 -2.98
N ASP A 150 -14.71 6.37 -2.42
CA ASP A 150 -14.01 6.97 -1.29
C ASP A 150 -14.09 6.05 -0.06
N VAL A 151 -12.96 5.83 0.62
CA VAL A 151 -12.85 4.89 1.74
C VAL A 151 -13.79 5.27 2.89
N PHE A 152 -13.94 6.56 3.21
CA PHE A 152 -14.84 7.01 4.29
C PHE A 152 -16.32 6.85 3.91
N GLU A 153 -16.66 7.00 2.64
CA GLU A 153 -18.00 6.69 2.15
C GLU A 153 -18.26 5.18 2.13
N TYR A 154 -17.22 4.37 1.85
CA TYR A 154 -17.33 2.91 1.92
C TYR A 154 -17.60 2.41 3.34
N PHE A 155 -16.94 2.94 4.37
CA PHE A 155 -17.25 2.60 5.77
C PHE A 155 -18.72 2.83 6.10
N LYS A 156 -19.27 3.98 5.72
CA LYS A 156 -20.69 4.30 5.91
C LYS A 156 -21.61 3.33 5.15
N TYR A 157 -21.25 3.01 3.92
CA TYR A 157 -21.96 2.05 3.08
C TYR A 157 -21.97 0.66 3.72
N ALA A 158 -20.80 0.15 4.11
CA ALA A 158 -20.65 -1.17 4.73
C ALA A 158 -21.48 -1.28 6.03
N LYS A 159 -21.37 -0.29 6.91
CA LYS A 159 -22.17 -0.22 8.16
C LYS A 159 -23.68 -0.24 7.87
N ARG A 160 -24.15 0.59 6.93
CA ARG A 160 -25.58 0.65 6.56
C ARG A 160 -26.07 -0.67 5.95
N LYS A 161 -25.22 -1.40 5.25
CA LYS A 161 -25.53 -2.67 4.61
C LYS A 161 -25.31 -3.88 5.52
N GLY A 162 -24.84 -3.68 6.74
CA GLY A 162 -24.50 -4.76 7.67
C GLY A 162 -23.34 -5.64 7.19
N LEU A 163 -22.46 -5.12 6.35
CA LEU A 163 -21.27 -5.83 5.91
C LEU A 163 -20.22 -5.82 7.02
N SER A 164 -19.54 -6.95 7.23
CA SER A 164 -18.46 -7.08 8.20
C SER A 164 -17.35 -7.95 7.64
N TYR A 165 -16.16 -7.82 8.22
CA TYR A 165 -14.92 -8.44 7.73
C TYR A 165 -14.11 -9.02 8.88
N ASP A 166 -13.38 -10.08 8.59
CA ASP A 166 -12.48 -10.72 9.58
C ASP A 166 -11.10 -10.06 9.62
N VAL A 167 -10.64 -9.54 8.47
CA VAL A 167 -9.36 -8.84 8.36
C VAL A 167 -9.58 -7.51 7.62
N ILE A 168 -9.07 -6.40 8.18
CA ILE A 168 -9.12 -5.09 7.54
C ILE A 168 -7.70 -4.56 7.41
N VAL A 169 -7.28 -4.23 6.17
CA VAL A 169 -6.02 -3.57 5.85
C VAL A 169 -6.27 -2.08 5.65
N LEU A 170 -5.48 -1.25 6.33
CA LEU A 170 -5.50 0.20 6.27
C LEU A 170 -4.12 0.71 5.86
N ASP A 171 -3.95 1.09 4.60
CA ASP A 171 -2.70 1.64 4.06
C ASP A 171 -2.93 2.99 3.37
N PRO A 172 -3.35 4.02 4.13
CA PRO A 172 -3.66 5.32 3.56
C PRO A 172 -2.40 6.04 3.07
N PRO A 173 -2.51 6.90 2.04
CA PRO A 173 -1.46 7.86 1.74
C PRO A 173 -1.24 8.81 2.93
N SER A 174 -0.03 9.33 3.09
CA SER A 174 0.30 10.27 4.19
C SER A 174 -0.65 11.44 4.28
N PHE A 175 -1.21 11.85 3.13
CA PHE A 175 -2.19 12.92 2.98
C PHE A 175 -3.15 12.59 1.84
N ALA A 176 -4.45 12.75 2.07
CA ALA A 176 -5.49 12.61 1.06
C ALA A 176 -6.47 13.78 1.14
N ARG A 177 -6.95 14.22 0.00
CA ARG A 177 -7.98 15.26 -0.10
C ARG A 177 -9.04 14.84 -1.09
N ASN A 178 -10.28 14.83 -0.66
CA ASN A 178 -11.44 14.74 -1.53
C ASN A 178 -12.23 16.07 -1.52
N LYS A 179 -13.36 16.10 -2.24
CA LYS A 179 -14.21 17.31 -2.30
C LYS A 179 -14.77 17.77 -0.96
N LYS A 180 -14.86 16.88 0.04
CA LYS A 180 -15.57 17.10 1.31
C LYS A 180 -14.63 17.22 2.51
N GLN A 181 -13.48 16.56 2.47
CA GLN A 181 -12.57 16.49 3.63
C GLN A 181 -11.11 16.32 3.23
N THR A 182 -10.26 16.72 4.15
CA THR A 182 -8.83 16.48 4.11
C THR A 182 -8.49 15.45 5.18
N PHE A 183 -7.71 14.45 4.82
CA PHE A 183 -7.20 13.42 5.73
C PHE A 183 -5.69 13.55 5.85
N SER A 184 -5.18 13.41 7.06
CA SER A 184 -3.75 13.30 7.33
C SER A 184 -3.49 12.20 8.34
N VAL A 185 -2.57 11.30 8.04
CA VAL A 185 -2.16 10.20 8.94
C VAL A 185 -1.82 10.73 10.34
N ALA A 186 -1.08 11.83 10.41
CA ALA A 186 -0.65 12.44 11.68
C ALA A 186 -1.79 12.87 12.60
N LYS A 187 -2.97 13.17 12.05
CA LYS A 187 -4.10 13.73 12.82
C LYS A 187 -5.34 12.84 12.83
N ASP A 188 -5.59 12.10 11.75
CA ASP A 188 -6.89 11.50 11.46
C ASP A 188 -6.88 9.97 11.41
N TYR A 189 -5.72 9.32 11.58
CA TYR A 189 -5.64 7.85 11.49
C TYR A 189 -6.56 7.14 12.48
N HIS A 190 -6.78 7.72 13.66
CA HIS A 190 -7.72 7.21 14.66
C HIS A 190 -9.15 7.04 14.12
N LYS A 191 -9.57 7.86 13.13
CA LYS A 191 -10.89 7.76 12.51
C LYS A 191 -11.02 6.48 11.68
N LEU A 192 -9.94 6.09 10.97
CA LEU A 192 -9.91 4.83 10.21
C LEU A 192 -10.04 3.64 11.15
N ILE A 193 -9.29 3.63 12.26
CA ILE A 193 -9.39 2.57 13.28
C ILE A 193 -10.83 2.50 13.84
N SER A 194 -11.39 3.64 14.27
CA SER A 194 -12.76 3.67 14.84
C SER A 194 -13.81 3.14 13.87
N GLN A 195 -13.74 3.54 12.59
CA GLN A 195 -14.67 3.09 11.57
C GLN A 195 -14.48 1.61 11.20
N SER A 196 -13.22 1.14 11.21
CA SER A 196 -12.93 -0.29 11.02
C SER A 196 -13.57 -1.14 12.11
N LEU A 197 -13.50 -0.71 13.37
CA LEU A 197 -14.10 -1.45 14.50
C LEU A 197 -15.63 -1.57 14.41
N GLU A 198 -16.30 -0.72 13.63
CA GLU A 198 -17.75 -0.78 13.41
C GLU A 198 -18.18 -1.88 12.43
N ILE A 199 -17.24 -2.33 11.59
CA ILE A 199 -17.46 -3.34 10.54
C ILE A 199 -16.50 -4.52 10.65
N LEU A 200 -15.78 -4.66 11.77
CA LEU A 200 -14.89 -5.77 12.04
C LEU A 200 -15.64 -6.85 12.80
N ASN A 201 -15.54 -8.10 12.37
CA ASN A 201 -16.08 -9.25 13.07
C ASN A 201 -15.43 -9.43 14.47
N PRO A 202 -16.13 -9.99 15.45
CA PRO A 202 -15.56 -10.28 16.78
C PRO A 202 -14.31 -11.14 16.69
N GLY A 203 -13.20 -10.68 17.29
CA GLY A 203 -11.90 -11.36 17.20
C GLY A 203 -11.17 -11.15 15.87
N GLY A 204 -11.64 -10.22 15.06
CA GLY A 204 -11.03 -9.87 13.77
C GLY A 204 -9.67 -9.17 13.89
N ILE A 205 -9.02 -8.98 12.77
CA ILE A 205 -7.65 -8.47 12.66
C ILE A 205 -7.66 -7.12 11.93
N ILE A 206 -6.91 -6.15 12.43
CA ILE A 206 -6.60 -4.90 11.72
C ILE A 206 -5.11 -4.88 11.42
N ILE A 207 -4.75 -4.68 10.15
CA ILE A 207 -3.39 -4.38 9.68
C ILE A 207 -3.36 -2.87 9.41
N ALA A 208 -2.74 -2.12 10.31
CA ALA A 208 -2.60 -0.67 10.23
C ALA A 208 -1.22 -0.31 9.72
N SER A 209 -1.14 0.39 8.59
CA SER A 209 0.10 0.77 7.92
C SER A 209 0.20 2.28 7.72
N THR A 210 1.41 2.79 7.68
CA THR A 210 1.75 4.12 7.17
C THR A 210 3.20 4.19 6.73
N ASN A 211 3.44 4.87 5.60
CA ASN A 211 4.75 5.24 5.08
C ASN A 211 5.09 6.72 5.32
N ALA A 212 4.35 7.41 6.18
CA ALA A 212 4.56 8.82 6.49
C ALA A 212 5.83 9.02 7.31
N ALA A 213 6.92 9.53 6.69
CA ALA A 213 8.21 9.79 7.33
C ALA A 213 8.12 10.78 8.49
N ASN A 214 7.19 11.74 8.43
CA ASN A 214 6.95 12.76 9.45
C ASN A 214 6.08 12.29 10.62
N VAL A 215 5.72 11.00 10.68
CA VAL A 215 4.95 10.40 11.77
C VAL A 215 5.82 9.37 12.47
N SER A 216 6.25 9.66 13.71
CA SER A 216 7.03 8.71 14.51
C SER A 216 6.23 7.45 14.86
N ARG A 217 6.92 6.34 15.22
CA ARG A 217 6.28 5.11 15.71
C ARG A 217 5.40 5.36 16.92
N GLN A 218 5.84 6.23 17.84
CA GLN A 218 5.06 6.63 19.00
C GLN A 218 3.78 7.32 18.59
N LYS A 219 3.86 8.34 17.71
CA LYS A 219 2.69 9.09 17.23
C LYS A 219 1.69 8.21 16.51
N PHE A 220 2.18 7.25 15.70
CA PHE A 220 1.32 6.29 15.03
C PHE A 220 0.57 5.40 16.04
N THR A 221 1.28 4.89 17.05
CA THR A 221 0.67 4.09 18.13
C THR A 221 -0.36 4.90 18.95
N GLU A 222 -0.11 6.18 19.21
CA GLU A 222 -1.07 7.07 19.87
C GLU A 222 -2.36 7.22 19.05
N GLN A 223 -2.24 7.39 17.72
CA GLN A 223 -3.40 7.46 16.83
C GLN A 223 -4.20 6.15 16.84
N ILE A 224 -3.53 5.00 16.81
CA ILE A 224 -4.18 3.69 16.93
C ILE A 224 -4.94 3.58 18.25
N ASN A 225 -4.28 3.82 19.39
CA ASN A 225 -4.89 3.76 20.71
C ASN A 225 -6.11 4.69 20.83
N LYS A 226 -6.00 5.90 20.31
CA LYS A 226 -7.12 6.85 20.26
C LYS A 226 -8.31 6.28 19.47
N GLY A 227 -8.05 5.59 18.35
CA GLY A 227 -9.10 4.97 17.53
C GLY A 227 -9.77 3.78 18.22
N PHE A 228 -9.03 3.01 19.00
CA PHE A 228 -9.57 1.91 19.81
C PHE A 228 -10.46 2.37 20.97
N ALA A 229 -10.30 3.61 21.43
CA ALA A 229 -11.13 4.21 22.48
C ALA A 229 -11.28 3.30 23.74
N GLY A 230 -10.20 2.66 24.17
CA GLY A 230 -10.17 1.76 25.33
C GLY A 230 -10.52 0.29 25.04
N ARG A 231 -10.95 -0.06 23.83
CA ARG A 231 -11.10 -1.49 23.45
C ARG A 231 -9.75 -2.19 23.48
N LYS A 232 -9.71 -3.42 23.97
CA LYS A 232 -8.49 -4.21 24.07
C LYS A 232 -8.14 -4.84 22.72
N TYR A 233 -6.85 -4.92 22.42
CA TYR A 233 -6.31 -5.65 21.30
C TYR A 233 -4.96 -6.29 21.65
N GLN A 234 -4.60 -7.32 20.93
CA GLN A 234 -3.29 -7.98 21.01
C GLN A 234 -2.51 -7.61 19.76
N ILE A 235 -1.28 -7.14 19.92
CA ILE A 235 -0.37 -6.98 18.80
C ILE A 235 0.13 -8.38 18.40
N LEU A 236 -0.13 -8.74 17.13
CA LEU A 236 0.35 -9.98 16.54
C LEU A 236 1.74 -9.78 15.94
N ASN A 237 1.94 -8.65 15.22
CA ASN A 237 3.20 -8.35 14.55
C ASN A 237 3.42 -6.84 14.41
N LYS A 238 4.70 -6.43 14.30
CA LYS A 238 5.13 -5.07 13.95
C LYS A 238 6.18 -5.18 12.84
N TYR A 239 5.99 -4.41 11.77
CA TYR A 239 6.94 -4.33 10.68
C TYR A 239 7.51 -2.91 10.56
N GLY A 240 8.73 -2.81 10.09
CA GLY A 240 9.37 -1.61 9.59
C GLY A 240 9.73 -1.78 8.13
N LEU A 241 10.74 -1.06 7.66
CA LEU A 241 11.36 -1.37 6.38
C LEU A 241 11.98 -2.77 6.45
N PRO A 242 11.76 -3.62 5.43
CA PRO A 242 12.41 -4.93 5.32
C PRO A 242 13.94 -4.82 5.27
N ALA A 243 14.65 -5.91 5.54
CA ALA A 243 16.11 -5.93 5.62
C ALA A 243 16.82 -5.61 4.29
N ASP A 244 16.14 -5.78 3.16
CA ASP A 244 16.62 -5.42 1.82
C ASP A 244 16.42 -3.93 1.48
N PHE A 245 15.81 -3.15 2.38
CA PHE A 245 15.69 -1.71 2.28
C PHE A 245 16.73 -1.00 3.15
N VAL A 246 17.64 -0.27 2.53
CA VAL A 246 18.65 0.50 3.25
C VAL A 246 18.03 1.77 3.84
N TYR A 247 18.28 2.03 5.12
CA TYR A 247 17.92 3.28 5.77
C TYR A 247 19.08 3.80 6.64
N ASN A 248 19.08 5.08 6.94
CA ASN A 248 20.08 5.71 7.78
C ASN A 248 19.69 5.60 9.26
N GLU A 249 20.42 4.83 10.06
CA GLU A 249 20.14 4.65 11.49
C GLU A 249 20.14 5.96 12.29
N LYS A 250 20.87 6.98 11.80
CA LYS A 250 20.93 8.31 12.43
C LYS A 250 19.77 9.22 12.06
N ASP A 251 18.94 8.80 11.10
CA ASP A 251 17.76 9.53 10.65
C ASP A 251 16.51 8.63 10.72
N GLU A 252 15.76 8.74 11.81
CA GLU A 252 14.54 7.96 12.03
C GLU A 252 13.52 8.14 10.89
N SER A 253 13.53 9.29 10.20
CA SER A 253 12.62 9.55 9.09
C SER A 253 12.89 8.67 7.87
N SER A 254 14.13 8.19 7.70
CA SER A 254 14.51 7.28 6.61
C SER A 254 13.92 5.88 6.80
N ASN A 255 13.65 5.43 8.05
CA ASN A 255 12.91 4.21 8.36
C ASN A 255 11.40 4.53 8.45
N TYR A 256 10.86 4.94 7.33
CA TYR A 256 9.54 5.55 7.22
C TYR A 256 8.37 4.57 7.36
N LEU A 257 8.55 3.28 7.12
CA LEU A 257 7.47 2.30 7.17
C LEU A 257 7.13 1.90 8.62
N LYS A 258 5.85 1.90 8.95
CA LYS A 258 5.33 1.42 10.23
C LYS A 258 4.07 0.62 9.97
N VAL A 259 4.09 -0.67 10.31
CA VAL A 259 2.91 -1.53 10.21
C VAL A 259 2.70 -2.24 11.54
N ILE A 260 1.45 -2.27 12.02
CA ILE A 260 1.06 -3.00 13.23
C ILE A 260 -0.13 -3.88 12.89
N THR A 261 0.05 -5.18 13.04
CA THR A 261 -1.02 -6.18 12.92
C THR A 261 -1.59 -6.45 14.30
N MET A 262 -2.90 -6.24 14.46
CA MET A 262 -3.59 -6.30 15.75
C MET A 262 -4.81 -7.21 15.67
N LYS A 263 -4.95 -8.11 16.64
CA LYS A 263 -6.18 -8.89 16.86
C LYS A 263 -7.02 -8.20 17.90
N VAL A 264 -8.26 -7.86 17.54
CA VAL A 264 -9.19 -7.17 18.44
C VAL A 264 -9.82 -8.18 19.39
N SER A 265 -9.86 -7.87 20.68
CA SER A 265 -10.55 -8.74 21.66
C SER A 265 -12.05 -8.82 21.36
N LYS A 266 -12.63 -9.99 21.65
CA LYS A 266 -14.08 -10.22 21.51
C LYS A 266 -14.88 -9.34 22.44
#